data_e235bfe2e9b66e630ba6d8efef3bf5dd
#
_entry.id   e235bfe2e9b66e630ba6d8efef3bf5dd
#
_cell.length_a   1.000
_cell.length_b   1.000
_cell.length_c   1.000
_cell.angle_alpha   90.00
_cell.angle_beta   90.00
_cell.angle_gamma   90.00
#
_symmetry.space_group_name_H-M   'P 1'
#
loop_
_entity.id
_entity.type
_entity.pdbx_description
1 polymer ?
#
loop_
_entity_poly.entity_id
_entity_poly.type
_entity_poly.pdbx_seq_one_letter_code
_entity_poly.pdbx_strand_id
1 'polypeptide(L)'
;MCRGGGYLCSAMLISAFILVIPTLLLLKKVSRDRFMELVQNMRIAFIGHKRIPSREGGVEIVVDELSARMSARGNRVVVYNRKGHNVAGAEFDDTVNASDKPFSYQGVHVVPVTTFDAKGMAALSSSFFATLKAIAAKPDVIHYHAEGPCVMLRLAHWAGIRTVATIHGLDWQRAKWGRFASTYLKFGERTAAKCADEVIVLSRNMQEYFKNTYGRDTRFIPNGIERKQLVTAQEITSEYGLHKD
;
A
#
# COMPACT_ATOMS: atom_id res chain seq x y z
N MET A 1 29.16 -15.34 -15.56
CA MET A 1 29.32 -14.24 -14.59
C MET A 1 28.45 -13.06 -15.01
N CYS A 2 27.23 -12.96 -14.50
CA CYS A 2 26.39 -11.76 -14.58
C CYS A 2 25.55 -11.69 -13.30
N ARG A 3 26.13 -11.15 -12.23
CA ARG A 3 25.42 -10.71 -11.05
C ARG A 3 25.04 -9.23 -11.29
N GLY A 4 23.77 -8.94 -11.59
CA GLY A 4 23.37 -7.55 -11.84
C GLY A 4 21.87 -7.27 -11.96
N GLY A 5 21.01 -8.29 -12.01
CA GLY A 5 19.58 -8.09 -12.34
C GLY A 5 18.60 -7.89 -11.20
N GLY A 6 18.99 -8.08 -9.94
CA GLY A 6 18.07 -8.04 -8.80
C GLY A 6 17.79 -6.63 -8.23
N TYR A 7 18.64 -5.68 -8.50
CA TYR A 7 18.53 -4.32 -7.93
C TYR A 7 17.68 -3.35 -8.76
N LEU A 8 17.45 -3.64 -10.03
CA LEU A 8 16.69 -2.74 -10.92
C LEU A 8 15.19 -2.67 -10.59
N CYS A 9 14.57 -3.79 -10.22
CA CYS A 9 13.14 -3.80 -9.92
C CYS A 9 12.81 -3.12 -8.57
N SER A 10 13.66 -3.33 -7.56
CA SER A 10 13.55 -2.64 -6.27
C SER A 10 13.85 -1.14 -6.38
N ALA A 11 14.82 -0.77 -7.22
CA ALA A 11 15.15 0.63 -7.47
C ALA A 11 14.04 1.36 -8.26
N MET A 12 13.34 0.70 -9.17
CA MET A 12 12.20 1.28 -9.90
C MET A 12 11.00 1.56 -9.00
N LEU A 13 10.63 0.64 -8.09
CA LEU A 13 9.54 0.87 -7.12
C LEU A 13 9.79 2.07 -6.22
N ILE A 14 11.02 2.31 -5.86
CA ILE A 14 11.41 3.39 -4.95
C ILE A 14 11.63 4.70 -5.71
N SER A 15 12.21 4.65 -6.89
CA SER A 15 12.33 5.84 -7.75
C SER A 15 10.95 6.42 -8.07
N ALA A 16 9.94 5.57 -8.28
CA ALA A 16 8.57 6.03 -8.53
C ALA A 16 7.89 6.63 -7.29
N PHE A 17 8.17 6.10 -6.10
CA PHE A 17 7.64 6.68 -4.86
C PHE A 17 8.25 8.04 -4.54
N ILE A 18 9.47 8.26 -4.97
CA ILE A 18 10.26 9.47 -4.77
C ILE A 18 9.94 10.55 -5.81
N LEU A 19 9.56 10.15 -7.03
CA LEU A 19 9.10 11.04 -8.11
C LEU A 19 7.78 11.78 -7.79
N VAL A 20 7.13 11.42 -6.68
CA VAL A 20 5.93 12.07 -6.12
C VAL A 20 6.20 13.47 -5.52
N ILE A 21 7.46 13.89 -5.42
CA ILE A 21 7.78 15.21 -4.88
C ILE A 21 7.75 16.25 -6.00
N PRO A 22 6.83 17.25 -6.01
CA PRO A 22 6.75 18.29 -7.05
C PRO A 22 8.01 19.14 -7.20
N THR A 23 8.97 19.00 -6.30
CA THR A 23 10.29 19.61 -6.38
C THR A 23 11.16 19.10 -7.53
N LEU A 24 10.67 18.12 -8.30
CA LEU A 24 11.43 17.50 -9.40
C LEU A 24 11.66 18.43 -10.61
N LEU A 25 10.90 19.48 -10.77
CA LEU A 25 11.17 20.50 -11.80
C LEU A 25 12.46 21.32 -11.47
N LEU A 26 12.86 21.40 -10.21
CA LEU A 26 14.11 22.00 -9.75
C LEU A 26 15.28 20.99 -9.67
N LEU A 27 15.00 19.69 -9.69
CA LEU A 27 16.00 18.64 -9.42
C LEU A 27 16.73 18.11 -10.67
N LYS A 28 16.59 18.70 -11.85
CA LYS A 28 17.40 18.33 -13.02
C LYS A 28 18.92 18.41 -12.81
N LYS A 29 19.39 18.86 -11.64
CA LYS A 29 20.80 19.01 -11.25
C LYS A 29 21.19 18.35 -9.91
N VAL A 30 20.30 17.62 -9.25
CA VAL A 30 20.66 16.98 -7.97
C VAL A 30 21.36 15.64 -8.25
N SER A 31 22.55 15.45 -7.67
CA SER A 31 23.28 14.19 -7.78
C SER A 31 22.46 13.04 -7.17
N ARG A 32 22.68 11.81 -7.66
CA ARG A 32 22.00 10.59 -7.17
C ARG A 32 22.13 10.44 -5.66
N ASP A 33 23.28 10.81 -5.09
CA ASP A 33 23.56 10.66 -3.66
C ASP A 33 22.76 11.65 -2.84
N ARG A 34 22.72 12.92 -3.24
CA ARG A 34 21.88 13.94 -2.59
C ARG A 34 20.39 13.66 -2.72
N PHE A 35 19.98 13.04 -3.84
CA PHE A 35 18.61 12.56 -4.02
C PHE A 35 18.29 11.42 -3.06
N MET A 36 19.20 10.44 -2.90
CA MET A 36 19.05 9.35 -1.93
C MET A 36 19.01 9.86 -0.49
N GLU A 37 19.79 10.88 -0.15
CA GLU A 37 19.78 11.51 1.16
C GLU A 37 18.45 12.25 1.45
N LEU A 38 17.89 12.95 0.47
CA LEU A 38 16.59 13.62 0.59
C LEU A 38 15.42 12.65 0.80
N VAL A 39 15.58 11.38 0.45
CA VAL A 39 14.58 10.33 0.51
C VAL A 39 14.70 9.49 1.78
N GLN A 40 15.81 9.61 2.48
CA GLN A 40 16.00 9.01 3.79
C GLN A 40 15.33 9.89 4.87
N ASN A 41 14.86 9.24 5.94
CA ASN A 41 14.20 9.90 7.07
C ASN A 41 12.80 10.51 6.80
N MET A 42 12.14 10.16 5.71
CA MET A 42 10.73 10.53 5.52
C MET A 42 9.83 9.83 6.54
N ARG A 43 8.83 10.55 7.02
CA ARG A 43 7.74 9.99 7.85
C ARG A 43 6.60 9.59 6.91
N ILE A 44 6.35 8.30 6.79
CA ILE A 44 5.39 7.73 5.84
C ILE A 44 4.30 7.00 6.62
N ALA A 45 3.05 7.31 6.34
CA ALA A 45 1.90 6.64 6.91
C ALA A 45 1.18 5.79 5.86
N PHE A 46 0.86 4.54 6.16
CA PHE A 46 0.10 3.65 5.28
C PHE A 46 -1.31 3.41 5.82
N ILE A 47 -2.32 3.56 4.96
CA ILE A 47 -3.74 3.40 5.29
C ILE A 47 -4.44 2.60 4.18
N GLY A 48 -5.35 1.68 4.55
CA GLY A 48 -6.28 1.07 3.59
C GLY A 48 -6.25 -0.45 3.51
N HIS A 49 -5.24 -1.08 4.04
CA HIS A 49 -5.19 -2.53 4.24
C HIS A 49 -5.98 -2.94 5.50
N LYS A 50 -6.14 -4.24 5.72
CA LYS A 50 -6.75 -4.74 6.96
C LYS A 50 -5.73 -4.75 8.08
N ARG A 51 -4.65 -5.52 7.93
CA ARG A 51 -3.56 -5.62 8.91
C ARG A 51 -2.27 -6.13 8.27
N ILE A 52 -1.16 -5.84 8.92
CA ILE A 52 0.15 -6.48 8.73
C ILE A 52 0.68 -6.95 10.11
N PRO A 53 1.46 -8.04 10.18
CA PRO A 53 1.72 -8.98 9.08
C PRO A 53 0.47 -9.73 8.68
N SER A 54 0.32 -10.01 7.39
CA SER A 54 -0.74 -10.87 6.86
C SER A 54 -0.44 -11.27 5.42
N ARG A 55 -0.76 -12.51 5.07
CA ARG A 55 -0.62 -13.06 3.71
C ARG A 55 -1.96 -13.33 3.02
N GLU A 56 -3.08 -12.91 3.60
CA GLU A 56 -4.42 -13.25 3.11
C GLU A 56 -4.91 -12.45 1.92
N GLY A 57 -4.38 -11.26 1.69
CA GLY A 57 -4.83 -10.40 0.61
C GLY A 57 -3.70 -9.76 -0.15
N GLY A 58 -3.92 -9.50 -1.43
CA GLY A 58 -2.91 -8.85 -2.26
C GLY A 58 -2.53 -7.45 -1.77
N VAL A 59 -3.47 -6.71 -1.19
CA VAL A 59 -3.21 -5.38 -0.62
C VAL A 59 -2.37 -5.49 0.64
N GLU A 60 -2.67 -6.46 1.50
CA GLU A 60 -1.94 -6.73 2.74
C GLU A 60 -0.48 -7.09 2.43
N ILE A 61 -0.25 -8.00 1.48
CA ILE A 61 1.09 -8.39 1.04
C ILE A 61 1.87 -7.19 0.50
N VAL A 62 1.23 -6.36 -0.33
CA VAL A 62 1.90 -5.17 -0.89
C VAL A 62 2.27 -4.16 0.19
N VAL A 63 1.37 -3.89 1.15
CA VAL A 63 1.65 -2.96 2.25
C VAL A 63 2.73 -3.50 3.15
N ASP A 64 2.70 -4.79 3.51
CA ASP A 64 3.71 -5.45 4.33
C ASP A 64 5.10 -5.32 3.69
N GLU A 65 5.26 -5.80 2.47
CA GLU A 65 6.54 -5.78 1.75
C GLU A 65 7.05 -4.36 1.47
N LEU A 66 6.16 -3.44 1.11
CA LEU A 66 6.54 -2.06 0.79
C LEU A 66 6.95 -1.30 2.06
N SER A 67 6.18 -1.42 3.15
CA SER A 67 6.46 -0.74 4.41
C SER A 67 7.78 -1.21 5.04
N ALA A 68 8.02 -2.53 5.06
CA ALA A 68 9.26 -3.11 5.55
C ALA A 68 10.48 -2.63 4.74
N ARG A 69 10.39 -2.64 3.40
CA ARG A 69 11.49 -2.16 2.54
C ARG A 69 11.74 -0.67 2.67
N MET A 70 10.69 0.14 2.89
CA MET A 70 10.85 1.57 3.13
C MET A 70 11.51 1.84 4.48
N SER A 71 11.13 1.10 5.52
CA SER A 71 11.75 1.17 6.83
C SER A 71 13.23 0.78 6.77
N ALA A 72 13.56 -0.32 6.10
CA ALA A 72 14.94 -0.77 5.91
C ALA A 72 15.84 0.25 5.17
N ARG A 73 15.24 1.23 4.50
CA ARG A 73 15.94 2.35 3.83
C ARG A 73 16.04 3.60 4.67
N GLY A 74 15.77 3.51 5.95
CA GLY A 74 15.92 4.61 6.89
C GLY A 74 14.70 5.54 7.00
N ASN A 75 13.54 5.17 6.42
CA ASN A 75 12.32 5.94 6.62
C ASN A 75 11.61 5.56 7.92
N ARG A 76 10.91 6.51 8.51
CA ARG A 76 10.02 6.28 9.65
C ARG A 76 8.65 5.90 9.13
N VAL A 77 8.33 4.62 9.17
CA VAL A 77 7.10 4.08 8.60
C VAL A 77 6.11 3.75 9.69
N VAL A 78 4.89 4.26 9.56
CA VAL A 78 3.74 3.93 10.41
C VAL A 78 2.67 3.28 9.55
N VAL A 79 2.13 2.15 10.02
CA VAL A 79 1.06 1.42 9.34
C VAL A 79 -0.13 1.33 10.28
N TYR A 80 -1.33 1.65 9.79
CA TYR A 80 -2.54 1.68 10.59
C TYR A 80 -3.39 0.43 10.35
N ASN A 81 -3.31 -0.52 11.28
CA ASN A 81 -4.08 -1.77 11.24
C ASN A 81 -5.51 -1.58 11.74
N ARG A 82 -6.44 -2.38 11.21
CA ARG A 82 -7.79 -2.49 11.79
C ARG A 82 -7.73 -3.21 13.13
N LYS A 83 -8.52 -2.75 14.12
CA LYS A 83 -8.83 -3.46 15.35
C LYS A 83 -9.96 -4.45 15.14
N GLY A 84 -9.97 -5.56 15.91
CA GLY A 84 -11.09 -6.49 15.99
C GLY A 84 -10.74 -7.92 15.60
N HIS A 85 -11.60 -8.84 16.05
CA HIS A 85 -11.41 -10.29 15.90
C HIS A 85 -11.72 -10.84 14.51
N ASN A 86 -12.50 -10.11 13.69
CA ASN A 86 -12.93 -10.52 12.36
C ASN A 86 -12.01 -10.01 11.24
N VAL A 87 -10.76 -9.74 11.56
CA VAL A 87 -9.75 -9.49 10.53
C VAL A 87 -9.23 -10.85 10.13
N ALA A 88 -9.62 -11.29 8.94
CA ALA A 88 -9.10 -12.51 8.34
C ALA A 88 -7.56 -12.49 8.43
N GLY A 89 -6.91 -13.61 8.81
CA GLY A 89 -5.48 -13.70 9.09
C GLY A 89 -5.11 -13.75 10.57
N ALA A 90 -6.02 -13.45 11.47
CA ALA A 90 -5.78 -13.61 12.90
C ALA A 90 -5.58 -15.07 13.33
N GLU A 91 -6.10 -16.02 12.53
CA GLU A 91 -6.06 -17.45 12.82
C GLU A 91 -4.70 -18.08 12.52
N PHE A 92 -3.87 -17.45 11.70
CA PHE A 92 -2.61 -18.03 11.22
C PHE A 92 -1.35 -17.50 11.90
N ASP A 93 -1.46 -16.48 12.75
CA ASP A 93 -0.30 -15.90 13.42
C ASP A 93 -0.56 -15.69 14.90
N ASP A 94 -0.36 -16.76 15.67
CA ASP A 94 -0.50 -16.75 17.12
C ASP A 94 0.48 -15.82 17.83
N THR A 95 1.58 -15.44 17.16
CA THR A 95 2.66 -14.64 17.77
C THR A 95 2.42 -13.14 17.70
N VAL A 96 1.64 -12.67 16.72
CA VAL A 96 1.30 -11.24 16.52
C VAL A 96 -0.17 -10.99 16.79
N ASN A 97 -0.84 -11.96 17.41
CA ASN A 97 -2.27 -11.97 17.64
C ASN A 97 -2.73 -10.77 18.42
N ALA A 98 -3.62 -10.04 17.76
CA ALA A 98 -4.65 -9.22 18.39
C ALA A 98 -4.16 -8.24 19.45
N SER A 99 -2.91 -7.77 19.37
CA SER A 99 -2.52 -6.65 20.20
C SER A 99 -3.29 -5.42 19.73
N ASP A 100 -4.27 -5.03 20.53
CA ASP A 100 -4.92 -3.74 20.42
C ASP A 100 -3.97 -2.58 20.75
N LYS A 101 -2.71 -2.88 21.03
CA LYS A 101 -1.64 -1.92 21.36
C LYS A 101 -0.69 -1.76 20.16
N PRO A 102 -0.08 -0.59 20.01
CA PRO A 102 0.98 -0.40 19.02
C PRO A 102 2.15 -1.35 19.26
N PHE A 103 2.74 -1.85 18.16
CA PHE A 103 3.90 -2.72 18.17
C PHE A 103 4.85 -2.40 17.02
N SER A 104 6.06 -2.96 17.03
CA SER A 104 7.03 -2.84 15.95
C SER A 104 7.17 -4.17 15.21
N TYR A 105 7.18 -4.11 13.87
CA TYR A 105 7.33 -5.26 13.00
C TYR A 105 8.26 -4.88 11.84
N GLN A 106 9.38 -5.56 11.67
CA GLN A 106 10.39 -5.28 10.63
C GLN A 106 10.79 -3.79 10.52
N GLY A 107 10.93 -3.12 11.69
CA GLY A 107 11.24 -1.70 11.77
C GLY A 107 10.07 -0.76 11.46
N VAL A 108 8.90 -1.31 11.14
CA VAL A 108 7.66 -0.56 10.92
C VAL A 108 6.90 -0.39 12.23
N HIS A 109 6.42 0.82 12.52
CA HIS A 109 5.55 1.06 13.67
C HIS A 109 4.09 0.78 13.29
N VAL A 110 3.50 -0.26 13.86
CA VAL A 110 2.13 -0.67 13.57
C VAL A 110 1.19 -0.15 14.65
N VAL A 111 0.16 0.58 14.24
CA VAL A 111 -0.80 1.24 15.14
C VAL A 111 -2.21 0.72 14.86
N PRO A 112 -2.79 -0.06 15.77
CA PRO A 112 -4.19 -0.45 15.67
C PRO A 112 -5.13 0.76 15.81
N VAL A 113 -6.13 0.85 14.94
CA VAL A 113 -7.14 1.92 14.96
C VAL A 113 -8.53 1.36 15.22
N THR A 114 -9.35 2.16 15.85
CA THR A 114 -10.76 1.85 16.11
C THR A 114 -11.46 1.42 14.84
N THR A 115 -12.13 0.27 14.90
CA THR A 115 -12.82 -0.34 13.77
C THR A 115 -14.19 -0.82 14.25
N PHE A 116 -15.26 -0.43 13.57
CA PHE A 116 -16.60 -0.89 13.90
C PHE A 116 -16.87 -2.18 13.14
N ASP A 117 -17.08 -3.26 13.87
CA ASP A 117 -17.30 -4.58 13.34
C ASP A 117 -18.77 -4.76 12.87
N ALA A 118 -19.18 -3.96 11.93
CA ALA A 118 -20.47 -4.07 11.28
C ALA A 118 -20.26 -4.17 9.75
N LYS A 119 -21.15 -4.91 9.08
CA LYS A 119 -21.07 -5.17 7.63
C LYS A 119 -20.86 -3.86 6.84
N GLY A 120 -19.74 -3.73 6.18
CA GLY A 120 -19.37 -2.56 5.38
C GLY A 120 -18.79 -1.36 6.16
N MET A 121 -18.91 -1.35 7.49
CA MET A 121 -18.44 -0.23 8.32
C MET A 121 -16.97 -0.35 8.73
N ALA A 122 -16.42 -1.56 8.76
CA ALA A 122 -15.06 -1.79 9.22
C ALA A 122 -14.01 -1.02 8.38
N ALA A 123 -14.15 -1.06 7.05
CA ALA A 123 -13.24 -0.34 6.16
C ALA A 123 -13.39 1.19 6.28
N LEU A 124 -14.62 1.67 6.41
CA LEU A 124 -14.93 3.09 6.55
C LEU A 124 -14.38 3.65 7.86
N SER A 125 -14.75 3.05 9.00
CA SER A 125 -14.36 3.52 10.33
C SER A 125 -12.84 3.44 10.53
N SER A 126 -12.21 2.32 10.16
CA SER A 126 -10.75 2.19 10.26
C SER A 126 -10.01 3.22 9.43
N SER A 127 -10.45 3.48 8.19
CA SER A 127 -9.83 4.50 7.33
C SER A 127 -10.01 5.90 7.88
N PHE A 128 -11.16 6.21 8.47
CA PHE A 128 -11.42 7.50 9.10
C PHE A 128 -10.50 7.72 10.32
N PHE A 129 -10.50 6.79 11.28
CA PHE A 129 -9.66 6.93 12.47
C PHE A 129 -8.16 6.86 12.16
N ALA A 130 -7.76 6.05 11.18
CA ALA A 130 -6.38 6.02 10.69
C ALA A 130 -5.97 7.38 10.12
N THR A 131 -6.82 7.99 9.29
CA THR A 131 -6.55 9.30 8.69
C THR A 131 -6.42 10.38 9.75
N LEU A 132 -7.31 10.43 10.76
CA LEU A 132 -7.22 11.40 11.85
C LEU A 132 -5.94 11.23 12.65
N LYS A 133 -5.57 9.98 13.00
CA LYS A 133 -4.31 9.70 13.71
C LYS A 133 -3.09 10.07 12.86
N ALA A 134 -3.12 9.77 11.57
CA ALA A 134 -2.05 10.15 10.66
C ALA A 134 -1.90 11.67 10.57
N ILE A 135 -2.99 12.41 10.40
CA ILE A 135 -2.97 13.89 10.37
C ILE A 135 -2.36 14.45 11.66
N ALA A 136 -2.75 13.93 12.82
CA ALA A 136 -2.20 14.36 14.10
C ALA A 136 -0.69 14.07 14.24
N ALA A 137 -0.21 12.98 13.64
CA ALA A 137 1.22 12.62 13.62
C ALA A 137 2.04 13.44 12.61
N LYS A 138 1.40 14.22 11.73
CA LYS A 138 2.03 15.08 10.71
C LYS A 138 3.13 14.36 9.90
N PRO A 139 2.81 13.25 9.19
CA PRO A 139 3.77 12.59 8.33
C PRO A 139 4.09 13.47 7.12
N ASP A 140 5.19 13.15 6.43
CA ASP A 140 5.54 13.84 5.20
C ASP A 140 4.67 13.36 4.03
N VAL A 141 4.21 12.09 4.10
CA VAL A 141 3.32 11.47 3.11
C VAL A 141 2.33 10.52 3.79
N ILE A 142 1.07 10.54 3.36
CA ILE A 142 0.10 9.49 3.64
C ILE A 142 -0.16 8.71 2.35
N HIS A 143 0.10 7.40 2.39
CA HIS A 143 -0.15 6.49 1.28
C HIS A 143 -1.42 5.68 1.52
N TYR A 144 -2.42 5.94 0.70
CA TYR A 144 -3.69 5.24 0.72
C TYR A 144 -3.67 4.06 -0.24
N HIS A 145 -4.15 2.91 0.21
CA HIS A 145 -4.29 1.71 -0.61
C HIS A 145 -5.76 1.35 -0.80
N ALA A 146 -6.16 1.06 -2.03
CA ALA A 146 -7.51 0.79 -2.50
C ALA A 146 -8.45 2.02 -2.51
N GLU A 147 -9.56 1.89 -3.25
CA GLU A 147 -10.51 2.97 -3.50
C GLU A 147 -11.26 3.42 -2.24
N GLY A 148 -11.72 2.47 -1.42
CA GLY A 148 -12.54 2.78 -0.24
C GLY A 148 -11.88 3.76 0.73
N PRO A 149 -10.64 3.51 1.18
CA PRO A 149 -9.88 4.42 2.04
C PRO A 149 -9.62 5.80 1.41
N CYS A 150 -9.55 5.89 0.10
CA CYS A 150 -9.32 7.15 -0.63
C CYS A 150 -10.44 8.18 -0.42
N VAL A 151 -11.61 7.78 0.07
CA VAL A 151 -12.67 8.73 0.48
C VAL A 151 -12.12 9.70 1.55
N MET A 152 -11.27 9.22 2.45
CA MET A 152 -10.69 10.01 3.54
C MET A 152 -9.50 10.88 3.11
N LEU A 153 -8.98 10.68 1.90
CA LEU A 153 -7.83 11.40 1.35
C LEU A 153 -8.04 12.93 1.35
N ARG A 154 -9.29 13.38 1.14
CA ARG A 154 -9.62 14.81 1.17
C ARG A 154 -9.29 15.47 2.53
N LEU A 155 -9.46 14.74 3.63
CA LEU A 155 -9.11 15.25 4.96
C LEU A 155 -7.60 15.49 5.08
N ALA A 156 -6.79 14.56 4.61
CA ALA A 156 -5.33 14.70 4.60
C ALA A 156 -4.88 15.83 3.67
N HIS A 157 -5.49 15.94 2.49
CA HIS A 157 -5.23 17.01 1.52
C HIS A 157 -5.55 18.40 2.14
N TRP A 158 -6.69 18.56 2.79
CA TRP A 158 -7.04 19.81 3.49
C TRP A 158 -6.12 20.12 4.68
N ALA A 159 -5.55 19.10 5.31
CA ALA A 159 -4.53 19.29 6.34
C ALA A 159 -3.14 19.65 5.77
N GLY A 160 -2.99 19.79 4.46
CA GLY A 160 -1.73 20.14 3.79
C GLY A 160 -0.70 19.01 3.76
N ILE A 161 -1.11 17.77 3.98
CA ILE A 161 -0.23 16.59 3.95
C ILE A 161 -0.24 16.01 2.55
N ARG A 162 0.93 15.67 2.03
CA ARG A 162 1.07 15.01 0.72
C ARG A 162 0.43 13.63 0.75
N THR A 163 -0.28 13.31 -0.32
CA THR A 163 -1.06 12.10 -0.42
C THR A 163 -0.73 11.30 -1.68
N VAL A 164 -0.57 10.00 -1.51
CA VAL A 164 -0.41 9.03 -2.59
C VAL A 164 -1.55 8.04 -2.51
N ALA A 165 -2.13 7.68 -3.64
CA ALA A 165 -3.14 6.64 -3.72
C ALA A 165 -2.67 5.51 -4.65
N THR A 166 -2.63 4.27 -4.16
CA THR A 166 -2.46 3.08 -5.02
C THR A 166 -3.80 2.41 -5.24
N ILE A 167 -4.24 2.36 -6.50
CA ILE A 167 -5.47 1.70 -6.92
C ILE A 167 -5.11 0.31 -7.43
N HIS A 168 -5.54 -0.71 -6.68
CA HIS A 168 -5.20 -2.11 -6.96
C HIS A 168 -6.08 -2.76 -8.03
N GLY A 169 -7.20 -2.14 -8.36
CA GLY A 169 -8.16 -2.60 -9.36
C GLY A 169 -9.44 -1.78 -9.26
N LEU A 170 -10.40 -1.99 -10.16
CA LEU A 170 -11.71 -1.36 -10.09
C LEU A 170 -12.63 -2.19 -9.18
N ASP A 171 -12.46 -2.02 -7.86
CA ASP A 171 -13.17 -2.84 -6.88
C ASP A 171 -14.70 -2.68 -6.95
N TRP A 172 -15.18 -1.50 -7.34
CA TRP A 172 -16.61 -1.24 -7.49
C TRP A 172 -17.28 -2.10 -8.57
N GLN A 173 -16.52 -2.69 -9.51
CA GLN A 173 -17.06 -3.60 -10.55
C GLN A 173 -17.28 -5.01 -10.04
N ARG A 174 -16.76 -5.36 -8.87
CA ARG A 174 -16.89 -6.72 -8.34
C ARG A 174 -18.33 -7.02 -7.94
N ALA A 175 -18.86 -8.14 -8.41
CA ALA A 175 -20.25 -8.57 -8.18
C ALA A 175 -20.64 -8.70 -6.69
N LYS A 176 -19.67 -8.85 -5.79
CA LYS A 176 -19.91 -8.95 -4.34
C LYS A 176 -20.41 -7.64 -3.69
N TRP A 177 -20.28 -6.53 -4.37
CA TRP A 177 -20.67 -5.22 -3.83
C TRP A 177 -22.08 -4.83 -4.25
N GLY A 178 -22.92 -4.50 -3.28
CA GLY A 178 -24.22 -3.89 -3.56
C GLY A 178 -24.09 -2.43 -4.03
N ARG A 179 -25.18 -1.86 -4.50
CA ARG A 179 -25.22 -0.50 -5.09
C ARG A 179 -24.58 0.58 -4.21
N PHE A 180 -24.85 0.56 -2.91
CA PHE A 180 -24.28 1.52 -1.96
C PHE A 180 -22.74 1.41 -1.88
N ALA A 181 -22.23 0.19 -1.71
CA ALA A 181 -20.79 -0.05 -1.62
C ALA A 181 -20.07 0.32 -2.93
N SER A 182 -20.63 -0.01 -4.09
CA SER A 182 -20.08 0.39 -5.39
C SER A 182 -20.04 1.89 -5.56
N THR A 183 -21.09 2.61 -5.14
CA THR A 183 -21.11 4.08 -5.17
C THR A 183 -20.05 4.68 -4.25
N TYR A 184 -19.88 4.12 -3.05
CA TYR A 184 -18.85 4.54 -2.11
C TYR A 184 -17.43 4.34 -2.68
N LEU A 185 -17.16 3.17 -3.28
CA LEU A 185 -15.88 2.88 -3.91
C LEU A 185 -15.58 3.81 -5.10
N LYS A 186 -16.59 4.05 -5.96
CA LYS A 186 -16.48 5.05 -7.05
C LYS A 186 -16.21 6.46 -6.55
N PHE A 187 -16.80 6.82 -5.41
CA PHE A 187 -16.53 8.12 -4.81
C PHE A 187 -15.09 8.21 -4.32
N GLY A 188 -14.54 7.13 -3.73
CA GLY A 188 -13.15 7.06 -3.33
C GLY A 188 -12.18 7.12 -4.51
N GLU A 189 -12.48 6.39 -5.60
CA GLU A 189 -11.71 6.45 -6.84
C GLU A 189 -11.68 7.88 -7.41
N ARG A 190 -12.85 8.53 -7.49
CA ARG A 190 -12.94 9.92 -7.94
C ARG A 190 -12.18 10.88 -7.03
N THR A 191 -12.20 10.62 -5.73
CA THR A 191 -11.43 11.42 -4.75
C THR A 191 -9.93 11.23 -4.96
N ALA A 192 -9.46 10.01 -5.15
CA ALA A 192 -8.06 9.74 -5.50
C ALA A 192 -7.66 10.47 -6.79
N ALA A 193 -8.46 10.35 -7.84
CA ALA A 193 -8.17 11.00 -9.12
C ALA A 193 -8.06 12.53 -9.02
N LYS A 194 -8.89 13.16 -8.15
CA LYS A 194 -8.99 14.64 -8.07
C LYS A 194 -8.10 15.26 -7.01
N CYS A 195 -7.87 14.56 -5.90
CA CYS A 195 -7.27 15.16 -4.71
C CYS A 195 -5.93 14.55 -4.31
N ALA A 196 -5.56 13.35 -4.81
CA ALA A 196 -4.24 12.80 -4.53
C ALA A 196 -3.15 13.59 -5.26
N ASP A 197 -2.03 13.84 -4.59
CA ASP A 197 -0.86 14.42 -5.26
C ASP A 197 -0.34 13.46 -6.32
N GLU A 198 -0.30 12.16 -6.02
CA GLU A 198 0.00 11.12 -7.01
C GLU A 198 -0.94 9.92 -6.91
N VAL A 199 -1.24 9.35 -8.09
CA VAL A 199 -2.02 8.12 -8.21
C VAL A 199 -1.16 7.05 -8.86
N ILE A 200 -1.05 5.92 -8.20
CA ILE A 200 -0.34 4.72 -8.67
C ILE A 200 -1.38 3.69 -9.12
N VAL A 201 -1.15 3.10 -10.27
CA VAL A 201 -1.96 2.03 -10.84
C VAL A 201 -1.09 0.84 -11.25
N LEU A 202 -1.67 -0.36 -11.22
CA LEU A 202 -0.94 -1.62 -11.41
C LEU A 202 -0.92 -2.13 -12.85
N SER A 203 -1.66 -1.48 -13.77
CA SER A 203 -1.70 -1.87 -15.18
C SER A 203 -1.82 -0.68 -16.12
N ARG A 204 -1.44 -0.88 -17.38
CA ARG A 204 -1.58 0.12 -18.44
C ARG A 204 -3.06 0.44 -18.73
N ASN A 205 -3.91 -0.58 -18.72
CA ASN A 205 -5.35 -0.37 -18.90
C ASN A 205 -5.94 0.55 -17.83
N MET A 206 -5.44 0.46 -16.59
CA MET A 206 -5.83 1.38 -15.51
C MET A 206 -5.33 2.81 -15.75
N GLN A 207 -4.14 2.99 -16.35
CA GLN A 207 -3.66 4.32 -16.75
C GLN A 207 -4.61 4.96 -17.78
N GLU A 208 -4.96 4.21 -18.81
CA GLU A 208 -5.88 4.65 -19.86
C GLU A 208 -7.27 4.96 -19.29
N TYR A 209 -7.76 4.11 -18.41
CA TYR A 209 -9.04 4.31 -17.72
C TYR A 209 -9.05 5.63 -16.93
N PHE A 210 -8.03 5.89 -16.10
CA PHE A 210 -7.96 7.13 -15.31
C PHE A 210 -7.79 8.36 -16.20
N LYS A 211 -7.02 8.24 -17.29
CA LYS A 211 -6.85 9.31 -18.26
C LYS A 211 -8.17 9.64 -18.96
N ASN A 212 -8.88 8.63 -19.45
CA ASN A 212 -10.11 8.80 -20.21
C ASN A 212 -11.30 9.21 -19.33
N THR A 213 -11.37 8.68 -18.09
CA THR A 213 -12.50 8.93 -17.18
C THR A 213 -12.36 10.23 -16.40
N TYR A 214 -11.14 10.57 -15.97
CA TYR A 214 -10.89 11.68 -15.05
C TYR A 214 -9.94 12.74 -15.59
N GLY A 215 -9.35 12.54 -16.78
CA GLY A 215 -8.27 13.38 -17.31
C GLY A 215 -6.97 13.29 -16.47
N ARG A 216 -6.86 12.26 -15.60
CA ARG A 216 -5.77 12.13 -14.64
C ARG A 216 -4.64 11.27 -15.17
N ASP A 217 -3.43 11.85 -15.23
CA ASP A 217 -2.23 11.07 -15.45
C ASP A 217 -1.87 10.31 -14.18
N THR A 218 -1.46 9.04 -14.33
CA THR A 218 -1.15 8.15 -13.22
C THR A 218 0.22 7.51 -13.42
N ARG A 219 0.82 7.01 -12.34
CA ARG A 219 2.07 6.25 -12.38
C ARG A 219 1.78 4.77 -12.50
N PHE A 220 2.27 4.15 -13.56
CA PHE A 220 2.22 2.70 -13.70
C PHE A 220 3.37 2.06 -12.90
N ILE A 221 3.02 1.36 -11.84
CA ILE A 221 3.97 0.63 -11.00
C ILE A 221 3.34 -0.72 -10.69
N PRO A 222 3.72 -1.79 -11.41
CA PRO A 222 3.19 -3.12 -11.16
C PRO A 222 3.68 -3.66 -9.82
N ASN A 223 2.92 -4.57 -9.22
CA ASN A 223 3.37 -5.29 -8.05
C ASN A 223 4.64 -6.10 -8.37
N GLY A 224 5.59 -6.06 -7.44
CA GLY A 224 6.78 -6.92 -7.49
C GLY A 224 6.44 -8.33 -7.04
N ILE A 225 7.23 -9.28 -7.48
CA ILE A 225 7.24 -10.65 -6.97
C ILE A 225 8.61 -10.96 -6.37
N GLU A 226 8.62 -11.71 -5.29
CA GLU A 226 9.86 -12.25 -4.75
C GLU A 226 10.30 -13.44 -5.61
N ARG A 227 11.57 -13.45 -6.01
CA ARG A 227 12.15 -14.62 -6.67
C ARG A 227 12.30 -15.71 -5.63
N LYS A 228 11.38 -16.66 -5.61
CA LYS A 228 11.57 -17.87 -4.84
C LYS A 228 12.72 -18.68 -5.44
N GLN A 229 13.51 -19.31 -4.58
CA GLN A 229 14.44 -20.34 -5.05
C GLN A 229 13.61 -21.45 -5.71
N LEU A 230 14.04 -21.87 -6.88
CA LEU A 230 13.40 -23.00 -7.57
C LEU A 230 13.61 -24.25 -6.70
N VAL A 231 12.55 -24.76 -6.14
CA VAL A 231 12.54 -26.09 -5.54
C VAL A 231 12.68 -27.09 -6.69
N THR A 232 13.60 -28.04 -6.58
CA THR A 232 13.80 -29.03 -7.64
C THR A 232 12.56 -29.92 -7.74
N ALA A 233 12.19 -30.33 -8.94
CA ALA A 233 11.05 -31.21 -9.16
C ALA A 233 11.17 -32.52 -8.34
N GLN A 234 12.38 -32.96 -8.02
CA GLN A 234 12.67 -34.11 -7.19
C GLN A 234 12.18 -33.98 -5.73
N GLU A 235 12.25 -32.81 -5.14
CA GLU A 235 11.74 -32.59 -3.78
C GLU A 235 10.20 -32.72 -3.73
N ILE A 236 9.51 -32.16 -4.74
CA ILE A 236 8.05 -32.26 -4.84
C ILE A 236 7.63 -33.71 -5.16
N THR A 237 8.32 -34.39 -6.08
CA THR A 237 7.99 -35.77 -6.44
C THR A 237 8.22 -36.73 -5.27
N SER A 238 9.25 -36.53 -4.46
CA SER A 238 9.49 -37.37 -3.28
C SER A 238 8.49 -37.11 -2.15
N GLU A 239 8.12 -35.84 -1.93
CA GLU A 239 7.16 -35.46 -0.88
C GLU A 239 5.75 -35.99 -1.17
N TYR A 240 5.32 -35.94 -2.43
CA TYR A 240 3.98 -36.35 -2.83
C TYR A 240 3.92 -37.73 -3.52
N GLY A 241 5.02 -38.50 -3.55
CA GLY A 241 5.06 -39.83 -4.13
C GLY A 241 4.76 -39.86 -5.64
N LEU A 242 5.02 -38.78 -6.36
CA LEU A 242 4.74 -38.66 -7.77
C LEU A 242 5.84 -39.36 -8.58
N HIS A 243 5.47 -40.31 -9.46
CA HIS A 243 6.37 -40.94 -10.39
C HIS A 243 6.19 -40.31 -11.76
N LYS A 244 7.31 -40.18 -12.50
CA LYS A 244 7.28 -39.75 -13.89
C LYS A 244 6.78 -40.93 -14.73
N ASP A 245 5.65 -40.79 -15.40
CA ASP A 245 5.18 -41.73 -16.44
C ASP A 245 6.12 -41.73 -17.66
#